data_6e913982d7c1a686873d4f37d0d12d54
#
_entry.id   6e913982d7c1a686873d4f37d0d12d54
#
_cell.length_a   1.000
_cell.length_b   1.000
_cell.length_c   1.000
_cell.angle_alpha   90.00
_cell.angle_beta   90.00
_cell.angle_gamma   90.00
#
_symmetry.space_group_name_H-M   'P 1'
#
loop_
_entity.id
_entity.type
_entity.pdbx_description
1 polymer ?
#
loop_
_entity_poly.entity_id
_entity_poly.type
_entity_poly.pdbx_seq_one_letter_code
_entity_poly.pdbx_strand_id
1 'polypeptide(L)'
;MSITVLLFVAVGFTQDKKTEEIKRKIAELEAKRAKIKNPPIENSKPSGDKLQEIIARYEKLLAGCTARKSERCADVIYTLGTLYYDEGRDTYIQKREDYEKAMEAYERTQRGPEPVNPIPDYQKSLGMYERLGQEYPDFPKLSEAYYQMGTIYLLMGDLDKSKDAFTSLVNKFPNSPRASAAYFRLSELTYLDHDNMTTIKYLEKIKENEVDLQTWEMVHYRKAEVYYNTGDFDRAVELFHGYVEKCDANIYPKKEFRDMALEFMAISFSDMGDGGKRAIDFFKRVGKKPYEDYVMYTIGLKNRSHGQFDDAIVSLTTALKRFPNYKDAPTARQALIECYVVKKEHEKANAERVRLVDDYVEGTEWYKYNKNQLVVIEKSRNEIRRALGHIAIYYHALAQKSKDRSAFETALKRYEEYFTKFPDDKWKMYEFRYNVAEIYNALNDCAK
;
A
#
# COMPACT_ATOMS: atom_id res chain seq x y z
N MET A 1 0.10 -2.75 8.94
CA MET A 1 0.27 -1.65 7.95
C MET A 1 1.69 -1.74 7.42
N SER A 2 1.84 -1.91 6.11
CA SER A 2 3.15 -2.12 5.46
C SER A 2 3.99 -0.83 5.47
N ILE A 3 5.33 -0.96 5.46
CA ILE A 3 6.30 0.15 5.33
C ILE A 3 5.96 1.04 4.12
N THR A 4 5.37 0.49 3.08
CA THR A 4 5.03 1.18 1.83
C THR A 4 3.88 2.18 1.97
N VAL A 5 2.87 1.92 2.80
CA VAL A 5 1.72 2.84 3.03
C VAL A 5 2.15 4.13 3.73
N LEU A 6 3.26 4.10 4.47
CA LEU A 6 3.73 5.24 5.25
C LEU A 6 4.68 6.18 4.49
N LEU A 7 5.21 5.76 3.34
CA LEU A 7 6.02 6.63 2.48
C LEU A 7 5.17 7.63 1.67
N PHE A 8 3.90 7.34 1.41
CA PHE A 8 3.01 8.25 0.67
C PHE A 8 2.43 9.42 1.49
N VAL A 9 2.49 9.36 2.83
CA VAL A 9 1.98 10.45 3.72
C VAL A 9 3.06 11.47 4.09
N ALA A 10 4.33 11.24 3.74
CA ALA A 10 5.47 12.01 4.23
C ALA A 10 6.06 13.03 3.25
N VAL A 11 5.25 13.69 2.44
CA VAL A 11 5.67 14.91 1.74
C VAL A 11 5.52 16.09 2.72
N GLY A 12 6.56 16.36 3.51
CA GLY A 12 6.58 17.54 4.39
C GLY A 12 7.44 17.48 5.66
N PHE A 13 8.12 16.35 5.93
CA PHE A 13 8.98 16.25 7.12
C PHE A 13 10.47 16.36 6.78
N THR A 14 11.22 17.05 7.65
CA THR A 14 12.67 17.18 7.52
C THR A 14 13.36 15.81 7.52
N GLN A 15 14.49 15.72 6.83
CA GLN A 15 15.24 14.48 6.57
C GLN A 15 15.55 13.68 7.86
N ASP A 16 15.83 14.36 8.99
CA ASP A 16 16.10 13.73 10.28
C ASP A 16 14.87 13.02 10.91
N LYS A 17 13.69 13.65 10.86
CA LYS A 17 12.46 13.03 11.38
C LYS A 17 12.05 11.81 10.55
N LYS A 18 12.29 11.84 9.25
CA LYS A 18 12.00 10.73 8.34
C LYS A 18 12.90 9.52 8.60
N THR A 19 14.18 9.77 8.87
CA THR A 19 15.17 8.75 9.23
C THR A 19 14.83 8.11 10.58
N GLU A 20 14.43 8.89 11.58
CA GLU A 20 14.03 8.37 12.90
C GLU A 20 12.72 7.56 12.84
N GLU A 21 11.76 7.97 12.02
CA GLU A 21 10.51 7.22 11.82
C GLU A 21 10.75 5.90 11.09
N ILE A 22 11.67 5.88 10.12
CA ILE A 22 12.10 4.66 9.41
C ILE A 22 12.84 3.72 10.37
N LYS A 23 13.77 4.22 11.17
CA LYS A 23 14.47 3.45 12.21
C LYS A 23 13.48 2.81 13.20
N ARG A 24 12.53 3.60 13.69
CA ARG A 24 11.48 3.13 14.61
C ARG A 24 10.63 2.02 13.97
N LYS A 25 10.27 2.15 12.69
CA LYS A 25 9.44 1.16 11.97
C LYS A 25 10.21 -0.10 11.61
N ILE A 26 11.48 0.03 11.24
CA ILE A 26 12.36 -1.14 11.05
C ILE A 26 12.46 -1.91 12.37
N ALA A 27 12.74 -1.24 13.49
CA ALA A 27 12.80 -1.85 14.79
C ALA A 27 11.45 -2.48 15.23
N GLU A 28 10.32 -1.83 14.96
CA GLU A 28 8.97 -2.35 15.25
C GLU A 28 8.61 -3.58 14.40
N LEU A 29 9.00 -3.59 13.12
CA LEU A 29 8.79 -4.73 12.23
C LEU A 29 9.67 -5.92 12.61
N GLU A 30 10.89 -5.67 13.06
CA GLU A 30 11.77 -6.73 13.52
C GLU A 30 11.38 -7.25 14.90
N ALA A 31 10.88 -6.40 15.79
CA ALA A 31 10.26 -6.84 17.02
C ALA A 31 8.97 -7.65 16.78
N LYS A 32 8.16 -7.27 15.80
CA LYS A 32 7.02 -8.08 15.34
C LYS A 32 7.47 -9.37 14.66
N ARG A 33 8.57 -9.35 13.90
CA ARG A 33 9.17 -10.50 13.26
C ARG A 33 9.80 -11.47 14.28
N ALA A 34 10.37 -10.95 15.36
CA ALA A 34 10.82 -11.75 16.50
C ALA A 34 9.67 -12.42 17.25
N LYS A 35 8.48 -11.80 17.24
CA LYS A 35 7.23 -12.37 17.80
C LYS A 35 6.50 -13.31 16.83
N ILE A 36 6.66 -13.13 15.51
CA ILE A 36 6.15 -14.04 14.46
C ILE A 36 7.24 -15.09 14.22
N LYS A 37 7.31 -15.98 15.14
CA LYS A 37 8.30 -17.01 15.11
C LYS A 37 8.18 -18.03 14.03
N ASN A 38 9.38 -18.42 13.64
CA ASN A 38 9.78 -19.79 13.32
C ASN A 38 9.04 -20.82 14.17
N PRO A 39 8.57 -21.96 13.59
CA PRO A 39 8.18 -23.11 14.39
C PRO A 39 9.35 -23.49 15.30
N PRO A 40 9.09 -24.06 16.46
CA PRO A 40 10.16 -24.42 17.38
C PRO A 40 11.09 -25.41 16.70
N ILE A 41 12.26 -24.95 16.30
CA ILE A 41 13.40 -25.82 16.15
C ILE A 41 13.70 -26.23 17.59
N GLU A 42 13.50 -27.48 17.89
CA GLU A 42 13.89 -28.16 19.12
C GLU A 42 15.42 -28.17 19.30
N ASN A 43 16.01 -27.01 19.45
CA ASN A 43 17.30 -26.79 20.09
C ASN A 43 17.15 -25.41 20.72
N SER A 44 16.79 -25.39 22.00
CA SER A 44 16.73 -24.20 22.82
C SER A 44 18.08 -23.49 22.72
N LYS A 45 18.12 -22.32 22.00
CA LYS A 45 19.30 -21.47 22.03
C LYS A 45 19.60 -21.14 23.48
N PRO A 46 20.87 -21.26 23.93
CA PRO A 46 21.22 -20.89 25.30
C PRO A 46 20.88 -19.42 25.52
N SER A 47 20.29 -19.10 26.64
CA SER A 47 19.94 -17.74 27.04
C SER A 47 20.37 -17.52 28.51
N GLY A 48 20.56 -16.27 28.90
CA GLY A 48 20.96 -15.91 30.26
C GLY A 48 22.31 -16.52 30.67
N ASP A 49 22.37 -17.10 31.88
CA ASP A 49 23.62 -17.62 32.46
C ASP A 49 24.33 -18.67 31.59
N LYS A 50 23.56 -19.53 30.92
CA LYS A 50 24.14 -20.55 30.00
C LYS A 50 24.81 -19.91 28.81
N LEU A 51 24.28 -18.82 28.26
CA LEU A 51 24.91 -18.10 27.15
C LEU A 51 26.25 -17.49 27.61
N GLN A 52 26.30 -16.91 28.80
CA GLN A 52 27.53 -16.35 29.37
C GLN A 52 28.60 -17.42 29.62
N GLU A 53 28.24 -18.57 30.14
CA GLU A 53 29.18 -19.70 30.30
C GLU A 53 29.78 -20.15 28.96
N ILE A 54 28.95 -20.22 27.90
CA ILE A 54 29.43 -20.60 26.58
C ILE A 54 30.34 -19.52 26.01
N ILE A 55 29.99 -18.25 26.11
CA ILE A 55 30.83 -17.12 25.69
C ILE A 55 32.19 -17.22 26.37
N ALA A 56 32.24 -17.33 27.70
CA ALA A 56 33.48 -17.41 28.46
C ALA A 56 34.36 -18.62 28.05
N ARG A 57 33.74 -19.74 27.69
CA ARG A 57 34.50 -20.90 27.15
C ARG A 57 35.12 -20.60 25.80
N TYR A 58 34.38 -19.94 24.87
CA TYR A 58 34.93 -19.60 23.55
C TYR A 58 35.96 -18.50 23.62
N GLU A 59 35.85 -17.53 24.56
CA GLU A 59 36.89 -16.51 24.84
C GLU A 59 38.22 -17.19 25.28
N LYS A 60 38.14 -18.21 26.14
CA LYS A 60 39.33 -19.00 26.52
C LYS A 60 39.94 -19.74 25.33
N LEU A 61 39.11 -20.29 24.43
CA LEU A 61 39.59 -20.92 23.20
C LEU A 61 40.28 -19.89 22.28
N LEU A 62 39.68 -18.69 22.16
CA LEU A 62 40.24 -17.61 21.36
C LEU A 62 41.61 -17.14 21.90
N ALA A 63 41.78 -17.08 23.22
CA ALA A 63 43.05 -16.74 23.85
C ALA A 63 44.17 -17.73 23.45
N GLY A 64 43.82 -19.00 23.20
CA GLY A 64 44.73 -20.02 22.69
C GLY A 64 45.05 -19.90 21.20
N CYS A 65 44.37 -19.04 20.45
CA CYS A 65 44.55 -18.87 19.00
C CYS A 65 45.64 -17.89 18.59
N THR A 66 46.43 -17.35 19.52
CA THR A 66 47.40 -16.27 19.26
C THR A 66 48.66 -16.68 18.52
N ALA A 67 48.97 -17.99 18.42
CA ALA A 67 50.27 -18.47 17.90
C ALA A 67 50.23 -19.07 16.49
N ARG A 68 49.07 -19.51 15.99
CA ARG A 68 48.93 -20.11 14.64
C ARG A 68 47.55 -19.82 14.05
N LYS A 69 47.52 -19.15 12.91
CA LYS A 69 46.28 -19.03 12.12
C LYS A 69 45.84 -20.47 11.70
N SER A 70 44.69 -20.92 12.21
CA SER A 70 44.12 -22.21 11.87
C SER A 70 42.65 -22.06 11.60
N GLU A 71 42.06 -22.92 10.79
CA GLU A 71 40.62 -22.95 10.48
C GLU A 71 39.78 -23.07 11.76
N ARG A 72 40.29 -23.83 12.75
CA ARG A 72 39.63 -23.91 14.07
C ARG A 72 39.53 -22.56 14.78
N CYS A 73 40.54 -21.69 14.63
CA CYS A 73 40.47 -20.33 15.19
C CYS A 73 39.49 -19.45 14.45
N ALA A 74 39.34 -19.61 13.13
CA ALA A 74 38.29 -18.95 12.36
C ALA A 74 36.89 -19.37 12.81
N ASP A 75 36.65 -20.67 13.06
CA ASP A 75 35.41 -21.17 13.63
C ASP A 75 35.10 -20.59 15.03
N VAL A 76 36.14 -20.46 15.89
CA VAL A 76 35.98 -19.85 17.20
C VAL A 76 35.57 -18.38 17.08
N ILE A 77 36.25 -17.60 16.22
CA ILE A 77 35.92 -16.18 16.00
C ILE A 77 34.50 -16.03 15.44
N TYR A 78 34.13 -16.82 14.43
CA TYR A 78 32.78 -16.83 13.85
C TYR A 78 31.72 -17.16 14.90
N THR A 79 31.96 -18.18 15.73
CA THR A 79 31.02 -18.60 16.76
C THR A 79 30.88 -17.52 17.83
N LEU A 80 31.98 -16.89 18.28
CA LEU A 80 31.92 -15.75 19.19
C LEU A 80 31.15 -14.57 18.61
N GLY A 81 31.33 -14.25 17.33
CA GLY A 81 30.56 -13.25 16.65
C GLY A 81 29.05 -13.52 16.76
N THR A 82 28.63 -14.79 16.55
CA THR A 82 27.23 -15.21 16.69
C THR A 82 26.72 -15.13 18.12
N LEU A 83 27.51 -15.59 19.10
CA LEU A 83 27.15 -15.57 20.51
C LEU A 83 27.00 -14.15 21.04
N TYR A 84 27.93 -13.24 20.67
CA TYR A 84 27.82 -11.82 21.04
C TYR A 84 26.64 -11.12 20.37
N TYR A 85 26.24 -11.54 19.17
CA TYR A 85 25.00 -11.07 18.57
C TYR A 85 23.78 -11.51 19.39
N ASP A 86 23.71 -12.78 19.80
CA ASP A 86 22.62 -13.28 20.63
C ASP A 86 22.60 -12.58 21.99
N GLU A 87 23.77 -12.33 22.66
CA GLU A 87 23.90 -11.54 23.89
C GLU A 87 23.36 -10.11 23.73
N GLY A 88 23.80 -9.41 22.68
CA GLY A 88 23.38 -8.05 22.40
C GLY A 88 21.88 -7.95 22.12
N ARG A 89 21.35 -8.91 21.37
CA ARG A 89 19.91 -9.02 21.07
C ARG A 89 19.08 -9.22 22.34
N ASP A 90 19.46 -10.18 23.18
CA ASP A 90 18.71 -10.51 24.40
C ASP A 90 18.76 -9.32 25.39
N THR A 91 19.93 -8.66 25.50
CA THR A 91 20.09 -7.43 26.28
C THR A 91 19.21 -6.29 25.74
N TYR A 92 19.14 -6.12 24.42
CA TYR A 92 18.31 -5.09 23.81
C TYR A 92 16.82 -5.37 24.02
N ILE A 93 16.36 -6.62 23.90
CA ILE A 93 14.97 -7.00 24.18
C ILE A 93 14.60 -6.62 25.60
N GLN A 94 15.43 -6.96 26.58
CA GLN A 94 15.19 -6.63 27.99
C GLN A 94 15.10 -5.10 28.20
N LYS A 95 16.05 -4.34 27.64
CA LYS A 95 16.03 -2.87 27.71
C LYS A 95 14.78 -2.27 27.05
N ARG A 96 14.29 -2.86 25.97
CA ARG A 96 13.07 -2.43 25.30
C ARG A 96 11.83 -2.67 26.17
N GLU A 97 11.71 -3.83 26.80
CA GLU A 97 10.61 -4.13 27.73
C GLU A 97 10.60 -3.16 28.92
N ASP A 98 11.78 -2.83 29.46
CA ASP A 98 11.91 -1.88 30.56
C ASP A 98 11.55 -0.45 30.12
N TYR A 99 11.96 -0.07 28.91
CA TYR A 99 11.58 1.22 28.31
C TYR A 99 10.06 1.30 28.10
N GLU A 100 9.41 0.26 27.55
CA GLU A 100 7.96 0.26 27.32
C GLU A 100 7.19 0.41 28.63
N LYS A 101 7.62 -0.27 29.71
CA LYS A 101 7.03 -0.10 31.05
C LYS A 101 7.23 1.32 31.60
N ALA A 102 8.43 1.87 31.42
CA ALA A 102 8.76 3.24 31.87
C ALA A 102 7.96 4.29 31.07
N MET A 103 7.80 4.12 29.76
CA MET A 103 7.00 5.00 28.92
C MET A 103 5.52 4.97 29.32
N GLU A 104 4.95 3.78 29.55
CA GLU A 104 3.58 3.65 30.02
C GLU A 104 3.34 4.34 31.36
N ALA A 105 4.30 4.25 32.28
CA ALA A 105 4.25 4.96 33.56
C ALA A 105 4.39 6.48 33.38
N TYR A 106 5.26 6.93 32.49
CA TYR A 106 5.45 8.35 32.17
C TYR A 106 4.20 8.94 31.51
N GLU A 107 3.61 8.25 30.53
CA GLU A 107 2.39 8.70 29.85
C GLU A 107 1.21 8.87 30.82
N ARG A 108 1.10 7.98 31.84
CA ARG A 108 0.05 8.08 32.88
C ARG A 108 0.28 9.25 33.84
N THR A 109 1.51 9.54 34.19
CA THR A 109 1.81 10.47 35.28
C THR A 109 2.32 11.83 34.81
N GLN A 110 2.92 11.90 33.63
CA GLN A 110 3.63 13.05 33.07
C GLN A 110 4.69 13.61 34.06
N ARG A 111 5.26 12.74 34.91
CA ARG A 111 6.24 13.13 35.96
C ARG A 111 7.59 12.49 35.70
N GLY A 112 8.64 13.28 35.89
CA GLY A 112 10.02 12.86 35.68
C GLY A 112 10.50 13.09 34.24
N PRO A 113 11.75 12.69 33.92
CA PRO A 113 12.27 12.75 32.55
C PRO A 113 11.61 11.72 31.69
N GLU A 114 11.39 12.05 30.42
CA GLU A 114 10.92 11.10 29.40
C GLU A 114 11.93 9.96 29.25
N PRO A 115 11.47 8.69 29.28
CA PRO A 115 12.36 7.55 29.10
C PRO A 115 13.07 7.58 27.74
N VAL A 116 14.36 7.27 27.74
CA VAL A 116 15.18 7.24 26.51
C VAL A 116 15.03 5.89 25.80
N ASN A 117 14.68 5.92 24.53
CA ASN A 117 14.57 4.71 23.72
C ASN A 117 15.94 4.01 23.60
N PRO A 118 16.07 2.74 24.01
CA PRO A 118 17.34 2.03 23.97
C PRO A 118 17.82 1.79 22.53
N ILE A 119 19.12 1.93 22.33
CA ILE A 119 19.80 1.58 21.07
C ILE A 119 20.46 0.22 21.26
N PRO A 120 20.35 -0.71 20.28
CA PRO A 120 21.04 -2.00 20.35
C PRO A 120 22.55 -1.83 20.25
N ASP A 121 23.29 -2.60 21.05
CA ASP A 121 24.75 -2.63 21.01
C ASP A 121 25.25 -4.01 20.56
N TYR A 122 25.90 -4.04 19.41
CA TYR A 122 26.47 -5.24 18.80
C TYR A 122 27.95 -5.11 18.49
N GLN A 123 28.67 -4.15 19.13
CA GLN A 123 30.06 -3.86 18.80
C GLN A 123 30.99 -5.07 18.96
N LYS A 124 30.78 -5.91 20.00
CA LYS A 124 31.56 -7.14 20.19
C LYS A 124 31.39 -8.12 19.03
N SER A 125 30.15 -8.30 18.57
CA SER A 125 29.84 -9.17 17.43
C SER A 125 30.50 -8.67 16.13
N LEU A 126 30.34 -7.38 15.84
CA LEU A 126 30.98 -6.74 14.68
C LEU A 126 32.49 -6.89 14.70
N GLY A 127 33.15 -6.64 15.84
CA GLY A 127 34.60 -6.78 15.99
C GLY A 127 35.08 -8.21 15.69
N MET A 128 34.31 -9.24 16.05
CA MET A 128 34.65 -10.63 15.71
C MET A 128 34.53 -10.89 14.19
N TYR A 129 33.45 -10.42 13.56
CA TYR A 129 33.26 -10.63 12.11
C TYR A 129 34.26 -9.81 11.27
N GLU A 130 34.59 -8.58 11.67
CA GLU A 130 35.64 -7.77 11.03
C GLU A 130 37.00 -8.46 11.13
N ARG A 131 37.36 -8.94 12.31
CA ARG A 131 38.56 -9.71 12.56
C ARG A 131 38.62 -10.97 11.68
N LEU A 132 37.48 -11.68 11.59
CA LEU A 132 37.37 -12.86 10.72
C LEU A 132 37.68 -12.52 9.26
N GLY A 133 37.12 -11.46 8.73
CA GLY A 133 37.38 -11.01 7.35
C GLY A 133 38.81 -10.58 7.08
N GLN A 134 39.48 -10.01 8.09
CA GLN A 134 40.88 -9.59 7.97
C GLN A 134 41.88 -10.74 8.12
N GLU A 135 41.64 -11.64 9.07
CA GLU A 135 42.60 -12.72 9.40
C GLU A 135 42.35 -13.99 8.60
N TYR A 136 41.13 -14.26 8.14
CA TYR A 136 40.72 -15.52 7.49
C TYR A 136 39.86 -15.26 6.24
N PRO A 137 40.40 -14.62 5.19
CA PRO A 137 39.63 -14.25 3.99
C PRO A 137 39.03 -15.44 3.22
N ASP A 138 39.60 -16.63 3.38
CA ASP A 138 39.15 -17.87 2.72
C ASP A 138 38.23 -18.73 3.60
N PHE A 139 37.78 -18.21 4.74
CA PHE A 139 36.93 -18.96 5.66
C PHE A 139 35.58 -19.30 4.99
N PRO A 140 35.13 -20.58 4.99
CA PRO A 140 33.92 -21.00 4.23
C PRO A 140 32.65 -20.28 4.60
N LYS A 141 32.50 -19.82 5.86
CA LYS A 141 31.33 -19.10 6.33
C LYS A 141 31.48 -17.56 6.33
N LEU A 142 32.50 -17.05 5.62
CA LEU A 142 32.75 -15.60 5.63
C LEU A 142 31.59 -14.82 4.98
N SER A 143 30.95 -15.40 3.97
CA SER A 143 29.73 -14.78 3.38
C SER A 143 28.59 -14.64 4.39
N GLU A 144 28.44 -15.62 5.29
CA GLU A 144 27.47 -15.54 6.39
C GLU A 144 27.83 -14.41 7.37
N ALA A 145 29.13 -14.26 7.71
CA ALA A 145 29.60 -13.18 8.56
C ALA A 145 29.30 -11.80 7.96
N TYR A 146 29.56 -11.58 6.66
CA TYR A 146 29.20 -10.35 5.97
C TYR A 146 27.67 -10.08 5.98
N TYR A 147 26.87 -11.15 5.82
CA TYR A 147 25.42 -11.01 5.91
C TYR A 147 24.97 -10.57 7.31
N GLN A 148 25.56 -11.16 8.35
CA GLN A 148 25.29 -10.78 9.74
C GLN A 148 25.74 -9.35 10.03
N MET A 149 26.94 -8.94 9.57
CA MET A 149 27.40 -7.56 9.71
C MET A 149 26.41 -6.57 9.07
N GLY A 150 25.99 -6.81 7.84
CA GLY A 150 25.00 -5.98 7.15
C GLY A 150 23.67 -5.90 7.91
N THR A 151 23.21 -7.02 8.47
CA THR A 151 22.00 -7.07 9.30
C THR A 151 22.18 -6.30 10.60
N ILE A 152 23.31 -6.43 11.28
CA ILE A 152 23.63 -5.72 12.52
C ILE A 152 23.67 -4.21 12.27
N TYR A 153 24.36 -3.73 11.24
CA TYR A 153 24.39 -2.33 10.89
C TYR A 153 22.99 -1.79 10.56
N LEU A 154 22.16 -2.58 9.89
CA LEU A 154 20.75 -2.22 9.63
C LEU A 154 19.96 -2.06 10.94
N LEU A 155 20.14 -2.97 11.90
CA LEU A 155 19.52 -2.90 13.24
C LEU A 155 19.98 -1.67 14.03
N MET A 156 21.27 -1.30 13.90
CA MET A 156 21.82 -0.11 14.54
C MET A 156 21.44 1.19 13.79
N GLY A 157 20.82 1.10 12.63
CA GLY A 157 20.44 2.24 11.79
C GLY A 157 21.59 2.85 10.98
N ASP A 158 22.74 2.18 10.92
CA ASP A 158 23.89 2.58 10.09
C ASP A 158 23.70 1.99 8.67
N LEU A 159 22.87 2.68 7.87
CA LEU A 159 22.48 2.22 6.55
C LEU A 159 23.65 2.16 5.57
N ASP A 160 24.62 3.06 5.69
CA ASP A 160 25.80 3.09 4.81
C ASP A 160 26.68 1.87 5.05
N LYS A 161 27.05 1.57 6.30
CA LYS A 161 27.81 0.36 6.61
C LYS A 161 27.06 -0.92 6.33
N SER A 162 25.72 -0.92 6.49
CA SER A 162 24.89 -2.05 6.08
C SER A 162 25.00 -2.30 4.59
N LYS A 163 24.91 -1.25 3.76
CA LYS A 163 25.05 -1.30 2.31
C LYS A 163 26.45 -1.80 1.90
N ASP A 164 27.50 -1.31 2.56
CA ASP A 164 28.88 -1.73 2.32
C ASP A 164 29.09 -3.22 2.63
N ALA A 165 28.56 -3.71 3.75
CA ALA A 165 28.69 -5.10 4.14
C ALA A 165 27.96 -6.04 3.16
N PHE A 166 26.72 -5.74 2.77
CA PHE A 166 25.98 -6.52 1.78
C PHE A 166 26.61 -6.43 0.40
N THR A 167 27.13 -5.25 -0.01
CA THR A 167 27.86 -5.09 -1.28
C THR A 167 29.16 -5.93 -1.28
N SER A 168 29.89 -5.94 -0.18
CA SER A 168 31.08 -6.79 -0.02
C SER A 168 30.73 -8.27 -0.15
N LEU A 169 29.59 -8.71 0.42
CA LEU A 169 29.11 -10.08 0.29
C LEU A 169 28.88 -10.44 -1.17
N VAL A 170 28.05 -9.68 -1.89
CA VAL A 170 27.63 -10.05 -3.25
C VAL A 170 28.78 -9.94 -4.26
N ASN A 171 29.77 -9.07 -4.01
CA ASN A 171 30.95 -8.94 -4.87
C ASN A 171 31.96 -10.04 -4.63
N LYS A 172 32.23 -10.38 -3.36
CA LYS A 172 33.23 -11.41 -3.01
C LYS A 172 32.69 -12.85 -3.13
N PHE A 173 31.40 -13.02 -2.86
CA PHE A 173 30.73 -14.31 -2.78
C PHE A 173 29.43 -14.38 -3.61
N PRO A 174 29.47 -14.11 -4.93
CA PRO A 174 28.26 -14.01 -5.77
C PRO A 174 27.44 -15.32 -5.83
N ASN A 175 28.05 -16.45 -5.56
CA ASN A 175 27.43 -17.77 -5.55
C ASN A 175 27.11 -18.28 -4.13
N SER A 176 27.24 -17.41 -3.11
CA SER A 176 26.86 -17.78 -1.76
C SER A 176 25.36 -18.02 -1.63
N PRO A 177 24.91 -18.98 -0.80
CA PRO A 177 23.49 -19.13 -0.46
C PRO A 177 22.86 -17.85 0.14
N ARG A 178 23.68 -16.91 0.64
CA ARG A 178 23.22 -15.61 1.16
C ARG A 178 23.17 -14.50 0.11
N ALA A 179 23.65 -14.73 -1.11
CA ALA A 179 23.71 -13.68 -2.12
C ALA A 179 22.32 -13.13 -2.47
N SER A 180 21.33 -13.98 -2.72
CA SER A 180 19.96 -13.54 -3.01
C SER A 180 19.33 -12.76 -1.84
N ALA A 181 19.56 -13.19 -0.60
CA ALA A 181 19.09 -12.46 0.57
C ALA A 181 19.81 -11.10 0.73
N ALA A 182 21.10 -11.03 0.42
CA ALA A 182 21.85 -9.77 0.44
C ALA A 182 21.39 -8.82 -0.68
N TYR A 183 21.15 -9.33 -1.90
CA TYR A 183 20.57 -8.53 -2.99
C TYR A 183 19.19 -7.97 -2.60
N PHE A 184 18.37 -8.76 -1.91
CA PHE A 184 17.09 -8.26 -1.41
C PHE A 184 17.29 -7.10 -0.42
N ARG A 185 18.23 -7.21 0.54
CA ARG A 185 18.56 -6.12 1.47
C ARG A 185 19.07 -4.86 0.75
N LEU A 186 19.99 -5.05 -0.21
CA LEU A 186 20.48 -3.94 -1.04
C LEU A 186 19.36 -3.28 -1.84
N SER A 187 18.42 -4.06 -2.40
CA SER A 187 17.28 -3.50 -3.11
C SER A 187 16.38 -2.67 -2.21
N GLU A 188 16.14 -3.08 -0.96
CA GLU A 188 15.36 -2.30 -0.01
C GLU A 188 16.08 -0.99 0.37
N LEU A 189 17.40 -1.03 0.57
CA LEU A 189 18.19 0.17 0.87
C LEU A 189 18.19 1.17 -0.29
N THR A 190 18.42 0.69 -1.52
CA THR A 190 18.42 1.57 -2.71
C THR A 190 17.03 2.09 -3.04
N TYR A 191 15.97 1.32 -2.73
CA TYR A 191 14.60 1.79 -2.87
C TYR A 191 14.28 2.94 -1.89
N LEU A 192 14.79 2.87 -0.65
CA LEU A 192 14.69 3.97 0.32
C LEU A 192 15.43 5.23 -0.14
N ASP A 193 16.54 5.07 -0.86
CA ASP A 193 17.31 6.15 -1.46
C ASP A 193 16.65 6.71 -2.76
N HIS A 194 15.52 6.16 -3.18
CA HIS A 194 14.84 6.44 -4.45
C HIS A 194 15.68 6.13 -5.71
N ASP A 195 16.72 5.30 -5.57
CA ASP A 195 17.53 4.81 -6.70
C ASP A 195 16.84 3.61 -7.36
N ASN A 196 15.77 3.89 -8.09
CA ASN A 196 14.97 2.86 -8.76
C ASN A 196 15.81 2.02 -9.76
N MET A 197 16.79 2.64 -10.41
CA MET A 197 17.61 1.94 -11.42
C MET A 197 18.54 0.91 -10.80
N THR A 198 19.13 1.19 -9.66
CA THR A 198 19.95 0.24 -8.91
C THR A 198 19.08 -0.80 -8.20
N THR A 199 17.92 -0.37 -7.68
CA THR A 199 16.95 -1.27 -7.05
C THR A 199 16.55 -2.40 -7.99
N ILE A 200 16.15 -2.09 -9.24
CA ILE A 200 15.75 -3.14 -10.18
C ILE A 200 16.89 -4.08 -10.52
N LYS A 201 18.14 -3.58 -10.67
CA LYS A 201 19.32 -4.41 -10.91
C LYS A 201 19.56 -5.44 -9.79
N TYR A 202 19.36 -5.03 -8.54
CA TYR A 202 19.47 -5.96 -7.40
C TYR A 202 18.32 -6.96 -7.36
N LEU A 203 17.08 -6.49 -7.57
CA LEU A 203 15.90 -7.36 -7.59
C LEU A 203 15.99 -8.44 -8.69
N GLU A 204 16.59 -8.13 -9.84
CA GLU A 204 16.80 -9.07 -10.94
C GLU A 204 17.84 -10.16 -10.62
N LYS A 205 18.75 -9.94 -9.67
CA LYS A 205 19.74 -10.91 -9.22
C LYS A 205 19.20 -11.95 -8.24
N ILE A 206 18.00 -11.73 -7.69
CA ILE A 206 17.40 -12.61 -6.69
C ILE A 206 16.77 -13.82 -7.38
N LYS A 207 17.12 -15.03 -6.92
CA LYS A 207 16.55 -16.28 -7.42
C LYS A 207 15.45 -16.78 -6.47
N GLU A 208 14.35 -17.22 -7.03
CA GLU A 208 13.16 -17.69 -6.28
C GLU A 208 13.50 -18.83 -5.32
N ASN A 209 14.30 -19.79 -5.76
CA ASN A 209 14.70 -20.97 -4.96
C ASN A 209 15.77 -20.70 -3.90
N GLU A 210 16.32 -19.48 -3.82
CA GLU A 210 17.36 -19.10 -2.86
C GLU A 210 16.82 -18.21 -1.73
N VAL A 211 15.53 -17.88 -1.74
CA VAL A 211 14.85 -17.05 -0.72
C VAL A 211 13.58 -17.75 -0.25
N ASP A 212 13.11 -17.39 0.94
CA ASP A 212 11.79 -17.86 1.40
C ASP A 212 10.64 -17.25 0.60
N LEU A 213 9.50 -17.93 0.64
CA LEU A 213 8.31 -17.53 -0.14
C LEU A 213 7.84 -16.10 0.20
N GLN A 214 7.97 -15.68 1.45
CA GLN A 214 7.59 -14.32 1.86
C GLN A 214 8.52 -13.27 1.25
N THR A 215 9.82 -13.53 1.25
CA THR A 215 10.81 -12.66 0.59
C THR A 215 10.54 -12.61 -0.92
N TRP A 216 10.24 -13.76 -1.55
CA TRP A 216 9.92 -13.80 -2.98
C TRP A 216 8.64 -13.05 -3.32
N GLU A 217 7.60 -13.13 -2.48
CA GLU A 217 6.39 -12.32 -2.59
C GLU A 217 6.71 -10.82 -2.59
N MET A 218 7.57 -10.38 -1.66
CA MET A 218 8.03 -8.98 -1.60
C MET A 218 8.84 -8.56 -2.82
N VAL A 219 9.74 -9.43 -3.30
CA VAL A 219 10.52 -9.18 -4.53
C VAL A 219 9.61 -8.97 -5.73
N HIS A 220 8.57 -9.79 -5.88
CA HIS A 220 7.62 -9.68 -6.98
C HIS A 220 6.87 -8.34 -6.94
N TYR A 221 6.32 -8.01 -5.78
CA TYR A 221 5.60 -6.75 -5.58
C TYR A 221 6.52 -5.53 -5.77
N ARG A 222 7.74 -5.55 -5.19
CA ARG A 222 8.69 -4.45 -5.30
C ARG A 222 9.16 -4.21 -6.75
N LYS A 223 9.34 -5.28 -7.54
CA LYS A 223 9.62 -5.13 -8.98
C LYS A 223 8.53 -4.34 -9.70
N ALA A 224 7.26 -4.66 -9.43
CA ALA A 224 6.15 -3.94 -10.03
C ALA A 224 6.13 -2.45 -9.62
N GLU A 225 6.35 -2.14 -8.34
CA GLU A 225 6.44 -0.76 -7.85
C GLU A 225 7.58 0.02 -8.51
N VAL A 226 8.77 -0.59 -8.64
CA VAL A 226 9.93 0.08 -9.24
C VAL A 226 9.69 0.37 -10.71
N TYR A 227 9.09 -0.56 -11.47
CA TYR A 227 8.73 -0.28 -12.87
C TYR A 227 7.67 0.81 -12.98
N TYR A 228 6.69 0.86 -12.08
CA TYR A 228 5.75 1.98 -11.99
C TYR A 228 6.49 3.30 -11.74
N ASN A 229 7.38 3.35 -10.75
CA ASN A 229 8.14 4.55 -10.38
C ASN A 229 9.09 5.04 -11.49
N THR A 230 9.52 4.16 -12.39
CA THR A 230 10.37 4.50 -13.55
C THR A 230 9.57 4.84 -14.81
N GLY A 231 8.23 4.78 -14.75
CA GLY A 231 7.35 5.06 -15.88
C GLY A 231 7.23 3.92 -16.89
N ASP A 232 7.78 2.74 -16.59
CA ASP A 232 7.55 1.53 -17.41
C ASP A 232 6.24 0.85 -16.98
N PHE A 233 5.14 1.54 -17.31
CA PHE A 233 3.81 1.13 -16.87
C PHE A 233 3.37 -0.21 -17.48
N ASP A 234 3.81 -0.54 -18.69
CA ASP A 234 3.49 -1.82 -19.32
C ASP A 234 4.04 -3.00 -18.49
N ARG A 235 5.32 -2.93 -18.07
CA ARG A 235 5.89 -3.95 -17.18
C ARG A 235 5.28 -3.92 -15.79
N ALA A 236 4.98 -2.74 -15.27
CA ALA A 236 4.32 -2.62 -13.96
C ALA A 236 2.96 -3.34 -13.96
N VAL A 237 2.12 -3.13 -14.98
CA VAL A 237 0.81 -3.81 -15.13
C VAL A 237 0.97 -5.33 -15.17
N GLU A 238 1.90 -5.85 -15.98
CA GLU A 238 2.13 -7.30 -16.09
C GLU A 238 2.55 -7.91 -14.74
N LEU A 239 3.44 -7.24 -14.02
CA LEU A 239 3.91 -7.71 -12.72
C LEU A 239 2.86 -7.59 -11.63
N PHE A 240 2.11 -6.48 -11.56
CA PHE A 240 0.99 -6.37 -10.62
C PHE A 240 -0.08 -7.41 -10.90
N HIS A 241 -0.43 -7.63 -12.17
CA HIS A 241 -1.33 -8.69 -12.56
C HIS A 241 -0.84 -10.06 -12.10
N GLY A 242 0.42 -10.41 -12.42
CA GLY A 242 1.02 -11.68 -12.01
C GLY A 242 1.06 -11.87 -10.49
N TYR A 243 1.29 -10.79 -9.74
CA TYR A 243 1.22 -10.79 -8.27
C TYR A 243 -0.19 -11.11 -7.76
N VAL A 244 -1.21 -10.43 -8.30
CA VAL A 244 -2.63 -10.67 -7.95
C VAL A 244 -3.05 -12.10 -8.25
N GLU A 245 -2.67 -12.65 -9.42
CA GLU A 245 -2.98 -14.03 -9.79
C GLU A 245 -2.38 -15.04 -8.79
N LYS A 246 -1.14 -14.82 -8.34
CA LYS A 246 -0.51 -15.67 -7.30
C LYS A 246 -1.20 -15.54 -5.93
N CYS A 247 -1.68 -14.34 -5.58
CA CYS A 247 -2.49 -14.13 -4.38
C CYS A 247 -3.83 -14.87 -4.46
N ASP A 248 -4.51 -14.80 -5.61
CA ASP A 248 -5.83 -15.43 -5.81
C ASP A 248 -5.72 -16.96 -5.90
N ALA A 249 -4.62 -17.47 -6.44
CA ALA A 249 -4.28 -18.88 -6.43
C ALA A 249 -3.79 -19.42 -5.07
N ASN A 250 -3.73 -18.58 -4.02
CA ASN A 250 -3.19 -18.91 -2.70
C ASN A 250 -1.71 -19.37 -2.73
N ILE A 251 -0.95 -19.00 -3.76
CA ILE A 251 0.51 -19.21 -3.80
C ILE A 251 1.18 -18.24 -2.82
N TYR A 252 0.71 -16.98 -2.78
CA TYR A 252 1.12 -15.98 -1.80
C TYR A 252 0.11 -15.93 -0.64
N PRO A 253 0.41 -16.55 0.51
CA PRO A 253 -0.58 -16.77 1.56
C PRO A 253 -0.96 -15.51 2.32
N LYS A 254 -0.08 -14.52 2.42
CA LYS A 254 -0.33 -13.29 3.17
C LYS A 254 -1.21 -12.29 2.43
N LYS A 255 -1.14 -12.26 1.11
CA LYS A 255 -1.91 -11.35 0.24
C LYS A 255 -1.88 -9.87 0.68
N GLU A 256 -0.82 -9.48 1.39
CA GLU A 256 -0.74 -8.18 2.10
C GLU A 256 -0.89 -6.99 1.15
N PHE A 257 -0.35 -7.12 -0.07
CA PHE A 257 -0.35 -6.05 -1.06
C PHE A 257 -1.32 -6.28 -2.22
N ARG A 258 -2.21 -7.28 -2.13
CA ARG A 258 -3.10 -7.63 -3.25
C ARG A 258 -3.96 -6.47 -3.71
N ASP A 259 -4.64 -5.81 -2.79
CA ASP A 259 -5.54 -4.70 -3.13
C ASP A 259 -4.77 -3.46 -3.59
N MET A 260 -3.58 -3.22 -3.02
CA MET A 260 -2.66 -2.19 -3.51
C MET A 260 -2.14 -2.49 -4.91
N ALA A 261 -1.83 -3.75 -5.21
CA ALA A 261 -1.42 -4.15 -6.56
C ALA A 261 -2.51 -3.89 -7.60
N LEU A 262 -3.78 -4.15 -7.26
CA LEU A 262 -4.92 -3.81 -8.11
C LEU A 262 -5.06 -2.30 -8.31
N GLU A 263 -4.87 -1.51 -7.26
CA GLU A 263 -4.92 -0.05 -7.35
C GLU A 263 -3.78 0.49 -8.23
N PHE A 264 -2.53 0.04 -8.00
CA PHE A 264 -1.38 0.46 -8.82
C PHE A 264 -1.49 -0.02 -10.27
N MET A 265 -2.06 -1.19 -10.52
CA MET A 265 -2.37 -1.66 -11.87
C MET A 265 -3.33 -0.69 -12.58
N ALA A 266 -4.38 -0.23 -11.91
CA ALA A 266 -5.33 0.72 -12.46
C ALA A 266 -4.69 2.12 -12.67
N ILE A 267 -3.86 2.58 -11.72
CA ILE A 267 -3.12 3.84 -11.84
C ILE A 267 -2.14 3.76 -13.02
N SER A 268 -1.40 2.65 -13.16
CA SER A 268 -0.49 2.44 -14.28
C SER A 268 -1.20 2.57 -15.63
N PHE A 269 -2.39 1.97 -15.78
CA PHE A 269 -3.20 2.19 -16.98
C PHE A 269 -3.60 3.65 -17.16
N SER A 270 -4.03 4.33 -16.09
CA SER A 270 -4.40 5.75 -16.15
C SER A 270 -3.22 6.62 -16.65
N ASP A 271 -2.01 6.34 -16.18
CA ASP A 271 -0.82 7.14 -16.48
C ASP A 271 -0.24 6.88 -17.90
N MET A 272 -0.64 5.77 -18.56
CA MET A 272 -0.25 5.49 -19.96
C MET A 272 -0.94 6.38 -21.00
N GLY A 273 -2.02 7.09 -20.65
CA GLY A 273 -2.98 7.61 -21.64
C GLY A 273 -3.80 6.50 -22.30
N ASP A 274 -5.00 6.80 -22.79
CA ASP A 274 -5.95 5.79 -23.31
C ASP A 274 -6.19 4.59 -22.36
N GLY A 275 -6.02 4.79 -21.06
CA GLY A 275 -5.94 3.72 -20.07
C GLY A 275 -7.12 2.74 -20.08
N GLY A 276 -8.33 3.26 -20.27
CA GLY A 276 -9.52 2.42 -20.40
C GLY A 276 -9.46 1.48 -21.59
N LYS A 277 -8.95 1.94 -22.75
CA LYS A 277 -8.79 1.11 -23.96
C LYS A 277 -7.69 0.07 -23.75
N ARG A 278 -6.54 0.48 -23.22
CA ARG A 278 -5.42 -0.43 -22.91
C ARG A 278 -5.84 -1.53 -21.93
N ALA A 279 -6.60 -1.19 -20.89
CA ALA A 279 -7.14 -2.17 -19.95
C ALA A 279 -8.11 -3.15 -20.62
N ILE A 280 -9.00 -2.70 -21.51
CA ILE A 280 -9.87 -3.57 -22.28
C ILE A 280 -9.06 -4.57 -23.10
N ASP A 281 -8.04 -4.11 -23.82
CA ASP A 281 -7.21 -4.99 -24.66
C ASP A 281 -6.36 -5.94 -23.80
N PHE A 282 -5.88 -5.48 -22.66
CA PHE A 282 -5.23 -6.33 -21.68
C PHE A 282 -6.14 -7.46 -21.18
N PHE A 283 -7.36 -7.13 -20.70
CA PHE A 283 -8.30 -8.15 -20.20
C PHE A 283 -8.85 -9.07 -21.29
N LYS A 284 -8.91 -8.63 -22.56
CA LYS A 284 -9.17 -9.54 -23.69
C LYS A 284 -8.06 -10.58 -23.83
N ARG A 285 -6.79 -10.19 -23.63
CA ARG A 285 -5.63 -11.08 -23.76
C ARG A 285 -5.50 -12.05 -22.59
N VAL A 286 -5.65 -11.58 -21.35
CA VAL A 286 -5.49 -12.41 -20.15
C VAL A 286 -6.76 -13.16 -19.75
N GLY A 287 -7.90 -12.87 -20.39
CA GLY A 287 -9.21 -13.42 -20.08
C GLY A 287 -9.92 -12.67 -18.96
N LYS A 288 -11.21 -13.03 -18.77
CA LYS A 288 -12.07 -12.42 -17.75
C LYS A 288 -11.52 -12.68 -16.34
N LYS A 289 -11.41 -11.62 -15.55
CA LYS A 289 -10.92 -11.67 -14.17
C LYS A 289 -11.97 -11.14 -13.18
N PRO A 290 -12.01 -11.68 -11.94
CA PRO A 290 -12.98 -11.24 -10.93
C PRO A 290 -12.85 -9.77 -10.52
N TYR A 291 -11.68 -9.16 -10.76
CA TYR A 291 -11.34 -7.79 -10.40
C TYR A 291 -11.32 -6.82 -11.59
N GLU A 292 -11.73 -7.27 -12.77
CA GLU A 292 -11.75 -6.43 -13.98
C GLU A 292 -12.64 -5.20 -13.81
N ASP A 293 -13.80 -5.35 -13.16
CA ASP A 293 -14.70 -4.26 -12.82
C ASP A 293 -14.01 -3.22 -11.94
N TYR A 294 -13.38 -3.64 -10.84
CA TYR A 294 -12.63 -2.74 -9.95
C TYR A 294 -11.58 -1.92 -10.71
N VAL A 295 -10.74 -2.58 -11.53
CA VAL A 295 -9.68 -1.91 -12.29
C VAL A 295 -10.26 -0.90 -13.27
N MET A 296 -11.28 -1.29 -14.05
CA MET A 296 -11.90 -0.42 -15.05
C MET A 296 -12.54 0.83 -14.45
N TYR A 297 -13.25 0.70 -13.33
CA TYR A 297 -13.83 1.84 -12.61
C TYR A 297 -12.75 2.73 -11.99
N THR A 298 -11.71 2.13 -11.41
CA THR A 298 -10.61 2.87 -10.78
C THR A 298 -9.85 3.71 -11.80
N ILE A 299 -9.59 3.21 -13.01
CA ILE A 299 -8.99 3.99 -14.11
C ILE A 299 -9.80 5.26 -14.36
N GLY A 300 -11.11 5.15 -14.53
CA GLY A 300 -11.97 6.31 -14.80
C GLY A 300 -11.97 7.33 -13.65
N LEU A 301 -12.01 6.86 -12.40
CA LEU A 301 -11.96 7.73 -11.23
C LEU A 301 -10.59 8.43 -11.08
N LYS A 302 -9.49 7.75 -11.37
CA LYS A 302 -8.13 8.33 -11.34
C LYS A 302 -7.96 9.36 -12.44
N ASN A 303 -8.36 9.06 -13.68
CA ASN A 303 -8.33 10.03 -14.79
C ASN A 303 -9.10 11.31 -14.44
N ARG A 304 -10.30 11.19 -13.84
CA ARG A 304 -11.04 12.36 -13.35
C ARG A 304 -10.25 13.15 -12.30
N SER A 305 -9.66 12.47 -11.32
CA SER A 305 -8.91 13.12 -10.24
C SER A 305 -7.65 13.85 -10.75
N HIS A 306 -7.07 13.39 -11.85
CA HIS A 306 -5.92 13.99 -12.52
C HIS A 306 -6.33 15.07 -13.56
N GLY A 307 -7.65 15.37 -13.68
CA GLY A 307 -8.13 16.36 -14.64
C GLY A 307 -8.18 15.88 -16.10
N GLN A 308 -7.95 14.60 -16.34
CA GLN A 308 -7.99 13.96 -17.66
C GLN A 308 -9.44 13.61 -18.02
N PHE A 309 -10.29 14.64 -18.17
CA PHE A 309 -11.75 14.46 -18.24
C PHE A 309 -12.20 13.66 -19.48
N ASP A 310 -11.52 13.77 -20.62
CA ASP A 310 -11.88 13.01 -21.83
C ASP A 310 -11.61 11.52 -21.64
N ASP A 311 -10.46 11.14 -21.10
CA ASP A 311 -10.10 9.77 -20.80
C ASP A 311 -11.00 9.20 -19.68
N ALA A 312 -11.34 10.03 -18.67
CA ALA A 312 -12.28 9.66 -17.63
C ALA A 312 -13.68 9.34 -18.21
N ILE A 313 -14.19 10.17 -19.11
CA ILE A 313 -15.50 9.93 -19.78
C ILE A 313 -15.48 8.62 -20.54
N VAL A 314 -14.43 8.36 -21.33
CA VAL A 314 -14.30 7.10 -22.09
C VAL A 314 -14.24 5.90 -21.15
N SER A 315 -13.39 5.96 -20.13
CA SER A 315 -13.17 4.85 -19.19
C SER A 315 -14.43 4.57 -18.37
N LEU A 316 -15.05 5.62 -17.78
CA LEU A 316 -16.26 5.47 -16.97
C LEU A 316 -17.46 4.98 -17.78
N THR A 317 -17.67 5.52 -18.98
CA THR A 317 -18.75 5.07 -19.86
C THR A 317 -18.59 3.60 -20.23
N THR A 318 -17.34 3.19 -20.54
CA THR A 318 -17.04 1.80 -20.89
C THR A 318 -17.26 0.88 -19.68
N ALA A 319 -16.76 1.26 -18.51
CA ALA A 319 -16.94 0.49 -17.28
C ALA A 319 -18.42 0.33 -16.89
N LEU A 320 -19.20 1.41 -16.90
CA LEU A 320 -20.65 1.39 -16.64
C LEU A 320 -21.42 0.49 -17.60
N LYS A 321 -21.01 0.45 -18.87
CA LYS A 321 -21.61 -0.44 -19.88
C LYS A 321 -21.25 -1.91 -19.65
N ARG A 322 -19.99 -2.21 -19.28
CA ARG A 322 -19.51 -3.60 -19.10
C ARG A 322 -19.94 -4.20 -17.76
N PHE A 323 -19.99 -3.39 -16.71
CA PHE A 323 -20.23 -3.82 -15.32
C PHE A 323 -21.33 -2.99 -14.65
N PRO A 324 -22.57 -3.00 -15.19
CA PRO A 324 -23.64 -2.14 -14.67
C PRO A 324 -24.02 -2.43 -13.23
N ASN A 325 -23.77 -3.65 -12.74
CA ASN A 325 -24.11 -4.09 -11.38
C ASN A 325 -22.95 -3.95 -10.37
N TYR A 326 -21.82 -3.38 -10.78
CA TYR A 326 -20.72 -3.14 -9.86
C TYR A 326 -21.15 -2.22 -8.70
N LYS A 327 -20.70 -2.54 -7.49
CA LYS A 327 -21.16 -1.84 -6.27
C LYS A 327 -20.98 -0.31 -6.32
N ASP A 328 -19.86 0.16 -6.88
CA ASP A 328 -19.53 1.59 -6.99
C ASP A 328 -20.00 2.24 -8.32
N ALA A 329 -20.85 1.57 -9.12
CA ALA A 329 -21.39 2.12 -10.36
C ALA A 329 -22.12 3.47 -10.16
N PRO A 330 -22.93 3.70 -9.10
CA PRO A 330 -23.50 5.02 -8.82
C PRO A 330 -22.44 6.11 -8.63
N THR A 331 -21.37 5.83 -7.89
CA THR A 331 -20.25 6.77 -7.67
C THR A 331 -19.51 7.07 -8.99
N ALA A 332 -19.30 6.06 -9.82
CA ALA A 332 -18.67 6.26 -11.11
C ALA A 332 -19.55 7.09 -12.06
N ARG A 333 -20.88 6.89 -12.02
CA ARG A 333 -21.82 7.71 -12.80
C ARG A 333 -21.80 9.16 -12.30
N GLN A 334 -21.74 9.38 -11.00
CA GLN A 334 -21.55 10.72 -10.44
C GLN A 334 -20.25 11.37 -10.92
N ALA A 335 -19.14 10.62 -10.95
CA ALA A 335 -17.87 11.11 -11.49
C ALA A 335 -17.98 11.47 -12.99
N LEU A 336 -18.71 10.68 -13.78
CA LEU A 336 -18.99 10.98 -15.19
C LEU A 336 -19.80 12.27 -15.35
N ILE A 337 -20.82 12.49 -14.50
CA ILE A 337 -21.61 13.73 -14.46
C ILE A 337 -20.69 14.93 -14.20
N GLU A 338 -19.78 14.82 -13.24
CA GLU A 338 -18.84 15.88 -12.90
C GLU A 338 -17.89 16.21 -14.07
N CYS A 339 -17.42 15.19 -14.80
CA CYS A 339 -16.63 15.42 -16.02
C CYS A 339 -17.40 16.24 -17.07
N TYR A 340 -18.68 15.90 -17.33
CA TYR A 340 -19.52 16.65 -18.25
C TYR A 340 -19.81 18.08 -17.75
N VAL A 341 -19.99 18.29 -16.45
CA VAL A 341 -20.18 19.62 -15.85
C VAL A 341 -18.95 20.50 -16.06
N VAL A 342 -17.75 19.98 -15.80
CA VAL A 342 -16.49 20.71 -16.02
C VAL A 342 -16.31 21.06 -17.51
N LYS A 343 -16.68 20.16 -18.41
CA LYS A 343 -16.68 20.40 -19.86
C LYS A 343 -17.81 21.29 -20.35
N LYS A 344 -18.72 21.76 -19.47
CA LYS A 344 -19.91 22.57 -19.79
C LYS A 344 -20.91 21.85 -20.71
N GLU A 345 -20.88 20.53 -20.74
CA GLU A 345 -21.81 19.68 -21.52
C GLU A 345 -23.06 19.37 -20.67
N HIS A 346 -23.83 20.39 -20.37
CA HIS A 346 -24.94 20.34 -19.39
C HIS A 346 -26.02 19.35 -19.74
N GLU A 347 -26.35 19.18 -21.02
CA GLU A 347 -27.35 18.20 -21.48
C GLU A 347 -26.91 16.76 -21.19
N LYS A 348 -25.64 16.43 -21.50
CA LYS A 348 -25.08 15.11 -21.21
C LYS A 348 -25.00 14.87 -19.70
N ALA A 349 -24.55 15.88 -18.93
CA ALA A 349 -24.54 15.79 -17.47
C ALA A 349 -25.94 15.49 -16.92
N ASN A 350 -26.98 16.16 -17.45
CA ASN A 350 -28.35 15.93 -17.01
C ASN A 350 -28.90 14.55 -17.42
N ALA A 351 -28.56 14.07 -18.63
CA ALA A 351 -28.91 12.72 -19.07
C ALA A 351 -28.30 11.64 -18.14
N GLU A 352 -27.05 11.81 -17.73
CA GLU A 352 -26.42 10.87 -16.77
C GLU A 352 -27.00 11.00 -15.36
N ARG A 353 -27.47 12.19 -14.91
CA ARG A 353 -28.22 12.33 -13.66
C ARG A 353 -29.53 11.55 -13.68
N VAL A 354 -30.26 11.62 -14.78
CA VAL A 354 -31.50 10.85 -14.95
C VAL A 354 -31.20 9.34 -14.83
N ARG A 355 -30.17 8.86 -15.52
CA ARG A 355 -29.74 7.46 -15.37
C ARG A 355 -29.31 7.11 -13.95
N LEU A 356 -28.64 8.05 -13.23
CA LEU A 356 -28.25 7.83 -11.83
C LEU A 356 -29.49 7.61 -10.94
N VAL A 357 -30.58 8.34 -11.20
CA VAL A 357 -31.83 8.18 -10.46
C VAL A 357 -32.57 6.91 -10.87
N ASP A 358 -32.59 6.57 -12.16
CA ASP A 358 -33.44 5.50 -12.67
C ASP A 358 -32.78 4.09 -12.54
N ASP A 359 -31.46 3.98 -12.70
CA ASP A 359 -30.76 2.69 -12.76
C ASP A 359 -30.40 2.09 -11.37
N TYR A 360 -30.40 2.89 -10.28
CA TYR A 360 -29.88 2.46 -8.98
C TYR A 360 -30.87 2.49 -7.83
N VAL A 361 -32.17 2.69 -8.10
CA VAL A 361 -33.24 2.66 -7.10
C VAL A 361 -33.71 1.24 -6.81
N GLU A 362 -34.50 1.10 -5.74
CA GLU A 362 -35.13 -0.15 -5.38
C GLU A 362 -35.95 -0.72 -6.55
N GLY A 363 -35.81 -2.03 -6.77
CA GLY A 363 -36.44 -2.74 -7.87
C GLY A 363 -35.56 -2.92 -9.12
N THR A 364 -34.46 -2.15 -9.27
CA THR A 364 -33.53 -2.29 -10.40
C THR A 364 -32.61 -3.50 -10.23
N GLU A 365 -31.96 -3.92 -11.33
CA GLU A 365 -31.01 -5.04 -11.29
C GLU A 365 -29.79 -4.73 -10.42
N TRP A 366 -29.26 -3.50 -10.47
CA TRP A 366 -28.17 -3.09 -9.59
C TRP A 366 -28.57 -3.20 -8.12
N TYR A 367 -29.76 -2.71 -7.74
CA TYR A 367 -30.23 -2.79 -6.37
C TYR A 367 -30.38 -4.22 -5.90
N LYS A 368 -30.99 -5.10 -6.70
CA LYS A 368 -31.13 -6.54 -6.38
C LYS A 368 -29.79 -7.19 -6.12
N TYR A 369 -28.77 -6.86 -6.90
CA TYR A 369 -27.41 -7.40 -6.78
C TYR A 369 -26.72 -6.90 -5.50
N ASN A 370 -26.93 -5.64 -5.11
CA ASN A 370 -26.20 -4.97 -4.02
C ASN A 370 -27.01 -4.82 -2.72
N LYS A 371 -28.29 -5.18 -2.65
CA LYS A 371 -29.20 -4.91 -1.51
C LYS A 371 -28.70 -5.36 -0.14
N ASN A 372 -27.84 -6.37 -0.06
CA ASN A 372 -27.27 -6.85 1.19
C ASN A 372 -26.08 -6.02 1.70
N GLN A 373 -25.60 -5.06 0.91
CA GLN A 373 -24.50 -4.16 1.23
C GLN A 373 -25.03 -2.79 1.68
N LEU A 374 -25.46 -2.68 2.94
CA LEU A 374 -26.14 -1.48 3.45
C LEU A 374 -25.39 -0.18 3.21
N VAL A 375 -24.06 -0.19 3.38
CA VAL A 375 -23.21 1.00 3.15
C VAL A 375 -23.23 1.41 1.67
N VAL A 376 -23.23 0.46 0.75
CA VAL A 376 -23.30 0.70 -0.70
C VAL A 376 -24.65 1.31 -1.07
N ILE A 377 -25.73 0.76 -0.52
CA ILE A 377 -27.09 1.27 -0.75
C ILE A 377 -27.26 2.71 -0.21
N GLU A 378 -26.77 2.97 1.00
CA GLU A 378 -26.87 4.31 1.59
C GLU A 378 -26.03 5.34 0.81
N LYS A 379 -24.83 4.97 0.39
CA LYS A 379 -24.00 5.82 -0.49
C LYS A 379 -24.72 6.14 -1.79
N SER A 380 -25.30 5.13 -2.45
CA SER A 380 -26.09 5.32 -3.68
C SER A 380 -27.29 6.24 -3.45
N ARG A 381 -28.03 6.05 -2.36
CA ARG A 381 -29.17 6.90 -1.99
C ARG A 381 -28.77 8.38 -1.88
N ASN A 382 -27.60 8.66 -1.32
CA ASN A 382 -27.09 10.03 -1.21
C ASN A 382 -26.76 10.63 -2.59
N GLU A 383 -26.17 9.83 -3.51
CA GLU A 383 -25.91 10.29 -4.88
C GLU A 383 -27.22 10.54 -5.66
N ILE A 384 -28.20 9.64 -5.54
CA ILE A 384 -29.55 9.79 -6.13
C ILE A 384 -30.23 11.06 -5.63
N ARG A 385 -30.17 11.32 -4.31
CA ARG A 385 -30.75 12.54 -3.71
C ARG A 385 -30.19 13.81 -4.34
N ARG A 386 -28.86 13.89 -4.48
CA ARG A 386 -28.19 15.04 -5.13
C ARG A 386 -28.58 15.16 -6.58
N ALA A 387 -28.55 14.06 -7.33
CA ALA A 387 -28.87 14.04 -8.75
C ALA A 387 -30.30 14.51 -9.01
N LEU A 388 -31.28 13.98 -8.25
CA LEU A 388 -32.67 14.33 -8.42
C LEU A 388 -32.96 15.84 -8.13
N GLY A 389 -32.29 16.38 -7.08
CA GLY A 389 -32.35 17.83 -6.83
C GLY A 389 -31.81 18.67 -7.98
N HIS A 390 -30.67 18.26 -8.56
CA HIS A 390 -30.12 18.95 -9.72
C HIS A 390 -30.97 18.82 -10.98
N ILE A 391 -31.62 17.67 -11.21
CA ILE A 391 -32.55 17.47 -12.33
C ILE A 391 -33.73 18.43 -12.21
N ALA A 392 -34.33 18.54 -11.02
CA ALA A 392 -35.46 19.45 -10.78
C ALA A 392 -35.08 20.89 -11.08
N ILE A 393 -33.96 21.38 -10.55
CA ILE A 393 -33.44 22.72 -10.82
C ILE A 393 -33.14 22.93 -12.29
N TYR A 394 -32.54 21.96 -12.97
CA TYR A 394 -32.22 22.05 -14.41
C TYR A 394 -33.46 22.26 -15.28
N TYR A 395 -34.50 21.44 -15.06
CA TYR A 395 -35.73 21.58 -15.83
C TYR A 395 -36.48 22.88 -15.47
N HIS A 396 -36.42 23.32 -14.21
CA HIS A 396 -37.00 24.60 -13.80
C HIS A 396 -36.29 25.78 -14.52
N ALA A 397 -34.96 25.83 -14.54
CA ALA A 397 -34.20 26.84 -15.25
C ALA A 397 -34.48 26.81 -16.78
N LEU A 398 -34.58 25.59 -17.36
CA LEU A 398 -34.96 25.43 -18.77
C LEU A 398 -36.35 25.98 -19.06
N ALA A 399 -37.35 25.69 -18.22
CA ALA A 399 -38.69 26.19 -18.31
C ALA A 399 -38.78 27.72 -18.19
N GLN A 400 -38.03 28.30 -17.25
CA GLN A 400 -37.96 29.78 -17.11
C GLN A 400 -37.37 30.44 -18.36
N LYS A 401 -36.40 29.80 -19.03
CA LYS A 401 -35.76 30.30 -20.25
C LYS A 401 -36.66 30.15 -21.50
N SER A 402 -37.27 28.98 -21.67
CA SER A 402 -38.08 28.61 -22.83
C SER A 402 -39.52 29.12 -22.73
N LYS A 403 -40.02 29.38 -21.50
CA LYS A 403 -41.44 29.65 -21.18
C LYS A 403 -42.34 28.48 -21.60
N ASP A 404 -41.79 27.30 -21.79
CA ASP A 404 -42.51 26.10 -22.19
C ASP A 404 -43.23 25.45 -21.01
N ARG A 405 -44.57 25.27 -21.15
CA ARG A 405 -45.42 24.64 -20.15
C ARG A 405 -44.97 23.20 -19.82
N SER A 406 -44.59 22.44 -20.82
CA SER A 406 -44.12 21.03 -20.66
C SER A 406 -42.84 20.93 -19.82
N ALA A 407 -41.95 21.91 -19.97
CA ALA A 407 -40.73 21.97 -19.15
C ALA A 407 -41.04 22.29 -17.68
N PHE A 408 -42.04 23.18 -17.40
CA PHE A 408 -42.49 23.44 -16.04
C PHE A 408 -43.15 22.21 -15.41
N GLU A 409 -43.97 21.48 -16.16
CA GLU A 409 -44.61 20.24 -15.70
C GLU A 409 -43.59 19.16 -15.39
N THR A 410 -42.51 19.05 -16.22
CA THR A 410 -41.41 18.17 -15.96
C THR A 410 -40.67 18.54 -14.68
N ALA A 411 -40.39 19.82 -14.45
CA ALA A 411 -39.75 20.29 -13.22
C ALA A 411 -40.59 19.95 -11.98
N LEU A 412 -41.91 20.23 -12.02
CA LEU A 412 -42.86 19.89 -10.93
C LEU A 412 -42.77 18.41 -10.58
N LYS A 413 -42.85 17.52 -11.59
CA LYS A 413 -42.78 16.08 -11.41
C LYS A 413 -41.48 15.66 -10.68
N ARG A 414 -40.35 16.30 -11.00
CA ARG A 414 -39.08 15.99 -10.35
C ARG A 414 -38.96 16.51 -8.93
N TYR A 415 -39.58 17.67 -8.62
CA TYR A 415 -39.69 18.15 -7.24
C TYR A 415 -40.59 17.24 -6.40
N GLU A 416 -41.78 16.82 -6.92
CA GLU A 416 -42.66 15.87 -6.25
C GLU A 416 -42.00 14.52 -5.98
N GLU A 417 -41.26 14.02 -6.94
CA GLU A 417 -40.45 12.79 -6.77
C GLU A 417 -39.41 12.97 -5.64
N TYR A 418 -38.75 14.13 -5.56
CA TYR A 418 -37.84 14.44 -4.48
C TYR A 418 -38.51 14.42 -3.12
N PHE A 419 -39.64 15.08 -2.98
CA PHE A 419 -40.41 15.15 -1.73
C PHE A 419 -40.85 13.75 -1.27
N THR A 420 -41.23 12.90 -2.21
CA THR A 420 -41.65 11.53 -1.91
C THR A 420 -40.50 10.64 -1.46
N LYS A 421 -39.34 10.72 -2.15
CA LYS A 421 -38.19 9.85 -1.89
C LYS A 421 -37.35 10.30 -0.70
N PHE A 422 -37.33 11.61 -0.40
CA PHE A 422 -36.48 12.21 0.62
C PHE A 422 -37.22 13.12 1.60
N PRO A 423 -38.31 12.64 2.29
CA PRO A 423 -39.11 13.44 3.19
C PRO A 423 -38.38 14.00 4.40
N ASP A 424 -37.23 13.39 4.74
CA ASP A 424 -36.40 13.78 5.88
C ASP A 424 -35.45 14.95 5.58
N ASP A 425 -35.27 15.34 4.32
CA ASP A 425 -34.40 16.46 3.91
C ASP A 425 -35.13 17.81 4.05
N LYS A 426 -35.46 18.19 5.30
CA LYS A 426 -36.28 19.38 5.63
C LYS A 426 -35.73 20.67 5.02
N TRP A 427 -34.40 20.79 4.94
CA TRP A 427 -33.75 22.00 4.45
C TRP A 427 -33.94 22.18 2.95
N LYS A 428 -33.71 21.14 2.18
CA LYS A 428 -33.88 21.14 0.73
C LYS A 428 -35.34 21.17 0.34
N MET A 429 -36.24 20.56 1.14
CA MET A 429 -37.67 20.62 0.94
C MET A 429 -38.23 22.06 1.07
N TYR A 430 -37.69 22.86 1.99
CA TYR A 430 -38.13 24.26 2.12
C TYR A 430 -37.76 25.06 0.86
N GLU A 431 -36.50 24.96 0.40
CA GLU A 431 -36.04 25.60 -0.84
C GLU A 431 -36.86 25.15 -2.06
N PHE A 432 -37.12 23.86 -2.18
CA PHE A 432 -37.83 23.29 -3.33
C PHE A 432 -39.33 23.62 -3.33
N ARG A 433 -39.99 23.78 -2.18
CA ARG A 433 -41.34 24.25 -2.10
C ARG A 433 -41.49 25.69 -2.60
N TYR A 434 -40.49 26.53 -2.31
CA TYR A 434 -40.43 27.87 -2.89
C TYR A 434 -40.39 27.83 -4.42
N ASN A 435 -39.46 27.00 -4.97
CA ASN A 435 -39.33 26.82 -6.42
C ASN A 435 -40.62 26.28 -7.07
N VAL A 436 -41.32 25.38 -6.40
CA VAL A 436 -42.61 24.82 -6.86
C VAL A 436 -43.69 25.93 -6.88
N ALA A 437 -43.74 26.80 -5.88
CA ALA A 437 -44.67 27.95 -5.86
C ALA A 437 -44.36 28.93 -7.02
N GLU A 438 -43.10 29.18 -7.36
CA GLU A 438 -42.71 29.97 -8.54
C GLU A 438 -43.24 29.34 -9.84
N ILE A 439 -43.19 28.01 -9.98
CA ILE A 439 -43.69 27.32 -11.15
C ILE A 439 -45.21 27.44 -11.25
N TYR A 440 -45.95 27.23 -10.15
CA TYR A 440 -47.42 27.40 -10.16
C TYR A 440 -47.85 28.83 -10.51
N ASN A 441 -47.13 29.84 -10.01
CA ASN A 441 -47.34 31.21 -10.40
C ASN A 441 -47.10 31.45 -11.89
N ALA A 442 -46.00 30.89 -12.45
CA ALA A 442 -45.71 31.00 -13.88
C ALA A 442 -46.72 30.29 -14.79
N LEU A 443 -47.38 29.25 -14.28
CA LEU A 443 -48.45 28.52 -14.96
C LEU A 443 -49.83 29.14 -14.77
N ASN A 444 -49.99 30.25 -14.03
CA ASN A 444 -51.22 30.86 -13.59
C ASN A 444 -52.16 29.91 -12.82
N ASP A 445 -51.58 28.96 -12.07
CA ASP A 445 -52.28 28.00 -11.22
C ASP A 445 -52.05 28.31 -9.74
N CYS A 446 -52.51 29.49 -9.30
CA CYS A 446 -52.30 30.00 -7.95
C CYS A 446 -53.18 29.32 -6.87
N ALA A 447 -54.03 28.35 -7.26
CA ALA A 447 -54.89 27.62 -6.33
C ALA A 447 -54.19 26.39 -5.72
N LYS A 448 -53.06 26.00 -6.23
CA LYS A 448 -52.20 24.92 -5.73
C LYS A 448 -50.96 25.45 -5.04
#